data_fd42528bd7d7530ca56bed601fbcdaf8
#
_entry.id   fd42528bd7d7530ca56bed601fbcdaf8
#
_cell.length_a   1.000
_cell.length_b   1.000
_cell.length_c   1.000
_cell.angle_alpha   90.00
_cell.angle_beta   90.00
_cell.angle_gamma   90.00
#
_symmetry.space_group_name_H-M   'P 1'
#
loop_
_entity.id
_entity.type
_entity.pdbx_description
1 polymer ?
#
loop_
_entity_poly.entity_id
_entity_poly.type
_entity_poly.pdbx_seq_one_letter_code
_entity_poly.pdbx_strand_id
1 'polypeptide(L)'
;MPRFKVCVLVPTKNEAASIQDVVRSIRAAFDPARYATPMIIVVDDSTDETRRIATEAGATVLIGGGRGLGSAMYDGLKAASALDCDFILSIDGDGQADMSELPRFLRPLEEGRADLVLASRFQQQGLVKYHYKFINNFGTKVLTAMLRRFTGLPLTDSHGGIRAMRRAVAAELEMLGSHTYVQETIIDAAEKGFRIVELPSVWKARQHGTSRVVSNIPKYVFYTLPILMLRSGQHIRLLYSGGIVLIMLALAYFLIILGQAGFDIKNLGDRVPAFVWITLMISIGFQCFFFGLMLQLVQQMKYKIDRIGRQGVPESAEASRVELQGRR
;
A
#
# COMPACT_ATOMS: atom_id res chain seq x y z
N MET A 1 -23.37 -27.55 2.81
CA MET A 1 -22.34 -26.77 3.53
C MET A 1 -22.66 -25.30 3.36
N PRO A 2 -22.40 -24.42 4.33
CA PRO A 2 -22.58 -22.99 4.12
C PRO A 2 -21.68 -22.55 2.96
N ARG A 3 -22.21 -21.70 2.07
CA ARG A 3 -21.46 -21.16 0.95
C ARG A 3 -20.67 -19.94 1.42
N PHE A 4 -19.41 -19.79 0.98
CA PHE A 4 -18.63 -18.60 1.26
C PHE A 4 -19.25 -17.38 0.60
N LYS A 5 -19.29 -16.28 1.32
CA LYS A 5 -19.75 -14.96 0.83
C LYS A 5 -18.55 -14.11 0.43
N VAL A 6 -18.51 -13.67 -0.81
CA VAL A 6 -17.41 -12.90 -1.37
C VAL A 6 -17.89 -11.52 -1.79
N CYS A 7 -17.15 -10.48 -1.41
CA CYS A 7 -17.29 -9.13 -1.93
C CYS A 7 -16.13 -8.83 -2.88
N VAL A 8 -16.41 -8.39 -4.11
CA VAL A 8 -15.39 -8.04 -5.10
C VAL A 8 -15.39 -6.55 -5.32
N LEU A 9 -14.26 -5.89 -5.06
CA LEU A 9 -14.03 -4.46 -5.28
C LEU A 9 -13.38 -4.25 -6.63
N VAL A 10 -13.95 -3.36 -7.44
CA VAL A 10 -13.44 -3.01 -8.77
C VAL A 10 -13.28 -1.50 -8.85
N PRO A 11 -12.06 -0.95 -8.68
CA PRO A 11 -11.83 0.47 -8.91
C PRO A 11 -11.91 0.78 -10.41
N THR A 12 -12.62 1.86 -10.75
CA THR A 12 -12.82 2.28 -12.13
C THR A 12 -12.58 3.77 -12.31
N LYS A 13 -12.06 4.12 -13.50
CA LYS A 13 -11.99 5.49 -13.96
C LYS A 13 -12.04 5.53 -15.49
N ASN A 14 -13.22 5.85 -16.08
CA ASN A 14 -13.47 5.86 -17.52
C ASN A 14 -13.13 4.50 -18.17
N GLU A 15 -13.82 3.47 -17.69
CA GLU A 15 -13.72 2.08 -18.16
C GLU A 15 -15.05 1.59 -18.76
N ALA A 16 -15.85 2.52 -19.36
CA ALA A 16 -17.17 2.22 -19.94
C ALA A 16 -17.11 1.06 -20.96
N ALA A 17 -16.01 0.93 -21.70
CA ALA A 17 -15.84 -0.12 -22.71
C ALA A 17 -15.62 -1.52 -22.13
N SER A 18 -15.14 -1.66 -20.88
CA SER A 18 -14.75 -2.93 -20.28
C SER A 18 -15.60 -3.36 -19.10
N ILE A 19 -16.20 -2.42 -18.37
CA ILE A 19 -16.80 -2.68 -17.05
C ILE A 19 -17.93 -3.70 -17.09
N GLN A 20 -18.75 -3.72 -18.14
CA GLN A 20 -19.83 -4.70 -18.27
C GLN A 20 -19.31 -6.14 -18.33
N ASP A 21 -18.30 -6.36 -19.17
CA ASP A 21 -17.70 -7.68 -19.33
C ASP A 21 -16.93 -8.11 -18.10
N VAL A 22 -16.27 -7.16 -17.40
CA VAL A 22 -15.60 -7.41 -16.13
C VAL A 22 -16.61 -7.88 -15.09
N VAL A 23 -17.72 -7.19 -14.89
CA VAL A 23 -18.77 -7.57 -13.91
C VAL A 23 -19.37 -8.94 -14.24
N ARG A 24 -19.67 -9.22 -15.53
CA ARG A 24 -20.19 -10.52 -15.96
C ARG A 24 -19.16 -11.63 -15.73
N SER A 25 -17.91 -11.40 -16.09
CA SER A 25 -16.83 -12.38 -15.94
C SER A 25 -16.54 -12.70 -14.47
N ILE A 26 -16.58 -11.70 -13.58
CA ILE A 26 -16.47 -11.92 -12.14
C ILE A 26 -17.58 -12.86 -11.66
N ARG A 27 -18.85 -12.63 -12.03
CA ARG A 27 -19.95 -13.51 -11.61
C ARG A 27 -19.81 -14.93 -12.13
N ALA A 28 -19.37 -15.07 -13.38
CA ALA A 28 -19.18 -16.37 -14.01
C ALA A 28 -18.00 -17.17 -13.42
N ALA A 29 -17.06 -16.52 -12.75
CA ALA A 29 -15.86 -17.15 -12.19
C ALA A 29 -16.14 -17.98 -10.94
N PHE A 30 -17.23 -17.70 -10.20
CA PHE A 30 -17.53 -18.33 -8.92
C PHE A 30 -18.50 -19.49 -9.06
N ASP A 31 -18.08 -20.70 -8.63
CA ASP A 31 -18.91 -21.88 -8.60
C ASP A 31 -20.06 -21.72 -7.58
N PRO A 32 -21.33 -21.76 -8.04
CA PRO A 32 -22.48 -21.63 -7.15
C PRO A 32 -22.60 -22.73 -6.08
N ALA A 33 -21.94 -23.87 -6.26
CA ALA A 33 -21.92 -24.92 -5.27
C ALA A 33 -21.07 -24.55 -4.04
N ARG A 34 -20.04 -23.72 -4.23
CA ARG A 34 -19.07 -23.33 -3.18
C ARG A 34 -19.28 -21.91 -2.67
N TYR A 35 -19.67 -20.99 -3.53
CA TYR A 35 -19.80 -19.56 -3.22
C TYR A 35 -21.25 -19.10 -3.38
N ALA A 36 -21.67 -18.17 -2.53
CA ALA A 36 -22.86 -17.37 -2.80
C ALA A 36 -22.58 -16.43 -4.00
N THR A 37 -23.62 -15.91 -4.64
CA THR A 37 -23.45 -14.91 -5.70
C THR A 37 -22.61 -13.76 -5.19
N PRO A 38 -21.45 -13.44 -5.83
CA PRO A 38 -20.55 -12.42 -5.32
C PRO A 38 -21.21 -11.05 -5.32
N MET A 39 -21.04 -10.31 -4.24
CA MET A 39 -21.36 -8.89 -4.18
C MET A 39 -20.26 -8.11 -4.92
N ILE A 40 -20.62 -7.33 -5.92
CA ILE A 40 -19.64 -6.56 -6.70
C ILE A 40 -19.84 -5.08 -6.39
N ILE A 41 -18.80 -4.44 -5.86
CA ILE A 41 -18.76 -3.00 -5.58
C ILE A 41 -17.79 -2.37 -6.57
N VAL A 42 -18.29 -1.52 -7.44
CA VAL A 42 -17.50 -0.70 -8.34
C VAL A 42 -17.23 0.63 -7.64
N VAL A 43 -15.95 0.91 -7.36
CA VAL A 43 -15.54 2.20 -6.76
C VAL A 43 -15.13 3.12 -7.89
N ASP A 44 -15.99 4.09 -8.20
CA ASP A 44 -15.97 4.82 -9.46
C ASP A 44 -15.63 6.31 -9.31
N ASP A 45 -14.58 6.73 -10.05
CA ASP A 45 -14.15 8.12 -10.25
C ASP A 45 -14.29 8.57 -11.72
N SER A 46 -15.19 7.93 -12.48
CA SER A 46 -15.38 8.19 -13.91
C SER A 46 -16.22 9.44 -14.20
N THR A 47 -15.98 10.00 -15.37
CA THR A 47 -16.76 11.09 -15.96
C THR A 47 -17.54 10.66 -17.19
N ASP A 48 -17.40 9.40 -17.61
CA ASP A 48 -18.09 8.74 -18.71
C ASP A 48 -19.26 7.87 -18.21
N GLU A 49 -19.80 7.01 -19.08
CA GLU A 49 -20.93 6.12 -18.81
C GLU A 49 -20.58 4.91 -17.91
N THR A 50 -19.36 4.80 -17.42
CA THR A 50 -18.89 3.64 -16.61
C THR A 50 -19.85 3.32 -15.46
N ARG A 51 -20.30 4.34 -14.73
CA ARG A 51 -21.18 4.21 -13.56
C ARG A 51 -22.54 3.60 -13.94
N ARG A 52 -23.17 4.15 -15.00
CA ARG A 52 -24.45 3.65 -15.48
C ARG A 52 -24.34 2.19 -15.92
N ILE A 53 -23.32 1.89 -16.73
CA ILE A 53 -23.09 0.53 -17.27
C ILE A 53 -22.82 -0.48 -16.14
N ALA A 54 -22.01 -0.11 -15.14
CA ALA A 54 -21.74 -0.96 -13.97
C ALA A 54 -23.03 -1.26 -13.19
N THR A 55 -23.88 -0.26 -12.97
CA THR A 55 -25.16 -0.43 -12.27
C THR A 55 -26.11 -1.33 -13.06
N GLU A 56 -26.23 -1.14 -14.37
CA GLU A 56 -27.04 -1.99 -15.25
C GLU A 56 -26.52 -3.43 -15.32
N ALA A 57 -25.21 -3.63 -15.20
CA ALA A 57 -24.60 -4.96 -15.06
C ALA A 57 -24.88 -5.59 -13.67
N GLY A 58 -25.50 -4.85 -12.76
CA GLY A 58 -25.91 -5.30 -11.42
C GLY A 58 -24.80 -5.18 -10.36
N ALA A 59 -23.80 -4.32 -10.56
CA ALA A 59 -22.87 -3.93 -9.51
C ALA A 59 -23.44 -2.83 -8.63
N THR A 60 -23.03 -2.78 -7.37
CA THR A 60 -23.24 -1.61 -6.50
C THR A 60 -22.16 -0.59 -6.78
N VAL A 61 -22.51 0.66 -7.06
CA VAL A 61 -21.54 1.70 -7.35
C VAL A 61 -21.31 2.60 -6.14
N LEU A 62 -20.06 2.70 -5.72
CA LEU A 62 -19.59 3.64 -4.70
C LEU A 62 -18.80 4.76 -5.39
N ILE A 63 -19.17 6.01 -5.12
CA ILE A 63 -18.48 7.16 -5.70
C ILE A 63 -17.18 7.44 -4.92
N GLY A 64 -16.03 7.42 -5.61
CA GLY A 64 -14.72 7.57 -5.00
C GLY A 64 -14.34 9.01 -4.59
N GLY A 65 -15.10 10.01 -5.02
CA GLY A 65 -14.96 11.42 -4.60
C GLY A 65 -13.77 12.16 -5.21
N GLY A 66 -13.10 11.62 -6.23
CA GLY A 66 -12.01 12.30 -6.96
C GLY A 66 -10.70 12.49 -6.20
N ARG A 67 -10.56 11.91 -4.99
CA ARG A 67 -9.39 12.06 -4.13
C ARG A 67 -8.20 11.15 -4.50
N GLY A 68 -8.36 10.34 -5.53
CA GLY A 68 -7.36 9.40 -6.05
C GLY A 68 -7.65 7.95 -5.70
N LEU A 69 -6.96 7.03 -6.42
CA LEU A 69 -7.19 5.59 -6.33
C LEU A 69 -7.01 5.03 -4.90
N GLY A 70 -6.01 5.52 -4.16
CA GLY A 70 -5.76 5.08 -2.79
C GLY A 70 -6.95 5.36 -1.88
N SER A 71 -7.47 6.61 -1.88
CA SER A 71 -8.63 6.98 -1.09
C SER A 71 -9.89 6.22 -1.51
N ALA A 72 -10.14 6.10 -2.81
CA ALA A 72 -11.28 5.36 -3.34
C ALA A 72 -11.25 3.90 -2.88
N MET A 73 -10.11 3.24 -2.97
CA MET A 73 -9.95 1.85 -2.52
C MET A 73 -10.07 1.71 -1.00
N TYR A 74 -9.58 2.67 -0.24
CA TYR A 74 -9.77 2.67 1.21
C TYR A 74 -11.26 2.72 1.59
N ASP A 75 -11.99 3.65 1.00
CA ASP A 75 -13.44 3.78 1.22
C ASP A 75 -14.18 2.50 0.78
N GLY A 76 -13.79 1.92 -0.36
CA GLY A 76 -14.31 0.64 -0.85
C GLY A 76 -14.04 -0.53 0.10
N LEU A 77 -12.82 -0.65 0.63
CA LEU A 77 -12.46 -1.70 1.59
C LEU A 77 -13.24 -1.56 2.90
N LYS A 78 -13.41 -0.32 3.41
CA LYS A 78 -14.23 -0.06 4.60
C LYS A 78 -15.70 -0.37 4.36
N ALA A 79 -16.26 0.03 3.21
CA ALA A 79 -17.64 -0.32 2.85
C ALA A 79 -17.83 -1.85 2.76
N ALA A 80 -16.91 -2.55 2.07
CA ALA A 80 -16.96 -4.01 1.96
C ALA A 80 -16.82 -4.72 3.31
N SER A 81 -15.95 -4.21 4.20
CA SER A 81 -15.75 -4.80 5.53
C SER A 81 -16.97 -4.67 6.45
N ALA A 82 -17.87 -3.71 6.17
CA ALA A 82 -19.13 -3.54 6.89
C ALA A 82 -20.24 -4.50 6.40
N LEU A 83 -20.04 -5.16 5.24
CA LEU A 83 -20.99 -6.12 4.70
C LEU A 83 -20.81 -7.51 5.32
N ASP A 84 -21.85 -8.34 5.22
CA ASP A 84 -21.81 -9.74 5.61
C ASP A 84 -21.11 -10.58 4.53
N CYS A 85 -19.76 -10.56 4.55
CA CYS A 85 -18.91 -11.35 3.68
C CYS A 85 -17.76 -12.00 4.47
N ASP A 86 -17.30 -13.16 3.99
CA ASP A 86 -16.15 -13.87 4.56
C ASP A 86 -14.84 -13.30 4.01
N PHE A 87 -14.84 -13.02 2.70
CA PHE A 87 -13.66 -12.58 1.95
C PHE A 87 -13.96 -11.36 1.11
N ILE A 88 -12.95 -10.49 0.99
CA ILE A 88 -12.95 -9.35 0.11
C ILE A 88 -11.85 -9.55 -0.94
N LEU A 89 -12.20 -9.36 -2.20
CA LEU A 89 -11.29 -9.48 -3.33
C LEU A 89 -11.26 -8.16 -4.07
N SER A 90 -10.09 -7.65 -4.41
CA SER A 90 -9.95 -6.48 -5.27
C SER A 90 -9.29 -6.85 -6.59
N ILE A 91 -9.80 -6.27 -7.68
CA ILE A 91 -9.31 -6.49 -9.04
C ILE A 91 -9.49 -5.24 -9.88
N ASP A 92 -8.51 -4.94 -10.74
CA ASP A 92 -8.59 -3.78 -11.62
C ASP A 92 -9.68 -3.94 -12.69
N GLY A 93 -10.42 -2.85 -12.96
CA GLY A 93 -11.54 -2.82 -13.90
C GLY A 93 -11.15 -2.77 -15.39
N ASP A 94 -9.84 -2.88 -15.71
CA ASP A 94 -9.29 -2.72 -17.05
C ASP A 94 -9.25 -4.01 -17.90
N GLY A 95 -9.71 -5.12 -17.33
CA GLY A 95 -9.78 -6.41 -18.02
C GLY A 95 -8.43 -7.11 -18.29
N GLN A 96 -7.31 -6.64 -17.71
CA GLN A 96 -6.00 -7.26 -17.91
C GLN A 96 -5.84 -8.58 -17.16
N ALA A 97 -6.45 -8.73 -15.99
CA ALA A 97 -6.40 -9.95 -15.20
C ALA A 97 -7.39 -11.01 -15.72
N ASP A 98 -7.05 -12.28 -15.55
CA ASP A 98 -7.95 -13.38 -15.86
C ASP A 98 -8.95 -13.61 -14.72
N MET A 99 -10.22 -13.27 -14.94
CA MET A 99 -11.26 -13.40 -13.92
C MET A 99 -11.49 -14.85 -13.47
N SER A 100 -11.19 -15.83 -14.32
CA SER A 100 -11.32 -17.26 -13.98
C SER A 100 -10.34 -17.70 -12.87
N GLU A 101 -9.27 -16.92 -12.63
CA GLU A 101 -8.31 -17.20 -11.58
C GLU A 101 -8.81 -16.75 -10.17
N LEU A 102 -9.85 -15.91 -10.07
CA LEU A 102 -10.27 -15.29 -8.81
C LEU A 102 -10.52 -16.30 -7.68
N PRO A 103 -11.24 -17.42 -7.87
CA PRO A 103 -11.45 -18.40 -6.81
C PRO A 103 -10.16 -19.02 -6.27
N ARG A 104 -9.10 -19.10 -7.10
CA ARG A 104 -7.80 -19.62 -6.67
C ARG A 104 -7.15 -18.77 -5.58
N PHE A 105 -7.37 -17.45 -5.62
CA PHE A 105 -6.85 -16.53 -4.62
C PHE A 105 -7.58 -16.64 -3.27
N LEU A 106 -8.79 -17.22 -3.23
CA LEU A 106 -9.53 -17.45 -1.99
C LEU A 106 -9.08 -18.72 -1.25
N ARG A 107 -8.56 -19.72 -1.95
CA ARG A 107 -8.17 -21.00 -1.35
C ARG A 107 -7.26 -20.89 -0.12
N PRO A 108 -6.16 -20.10 -0.14
CA PRO A 108 -5.31 -19.98 1.06
C PRO A 108 -6.04 -19.33 2.25
N LEU A 109 -7.03 -18.46 1.98
CA LEU A 109 -7.86 -17.85 3.02
C LEU A 109 -8.84 -18.88 3.62
N GLU A 110 -9.52 -19.66 2.76
CA GLU A 110 -10.44 -20.72 3.16
C GLU A 110 -9.77 -21.79 4.01
N GLU A 111 -8.55 -22.19 3.62
CA GLU A 111 -7.73 -23.16 4.33
C GLU A 111 -7.06 -22.60 5.59
N GLY A 112 -7.24 -21.32 5.89
CA GLY A 112 -6.62 -20.67 7.05
C GLY A 112 -5.10 -20.53 6.95
N ARG A 113 -4.48 -20.69 5.76
CA ARG A 113 -3.03 -20.56 5.55
C ARG A 113 -2.57 -19.12 5.35
N ALA A 114 -3.47 -18.23 4.95
CA ALA A 114 -3.22 -16.81 4.75
C ALA A 114 -4.36 -15.95 5.26
N ASP A 115 -4.08 -14.67 5.48
CA ASP A 115 -5.05 -13.64 5.81
C ASP A 115 -5.16 -12.61 4.68
N LEU A 116 -4.07 -12.45 3.89
CA LEU A 116 -4.00 -11.65 2.66
C LEU A 116 -3.26 -12.45 1.58
N VAL A 117 -3.83 -12.52 0.39
CA VAL A 117 -3.25 -13.18 -0.80
C VAL A 117 -3.06 -12.14 -1.89
N LEU A 118 -1.86 -12.08 -2.46
CA LEU A 118 -1.45 -11.15 -3.49
C LEU A 118 -1.20 -11.88 -4.80
N ALA A 119 -1.58 -11.30 -5.92
CA ALA A 119 -1.17 -11.76 -7.22
C ALA A 119 0.26 -11.31 -7.54
N SER A 120 1.05 -12.17 -8.17
CA SER A 120 2.37 -11.83 -8.67
C SER A 120 2.50 -12.15 -10.15
N ARG A 121 2.98 -11.16 -10.91
CA ARG A 121 3.32 -11.31 -12.34
C ARG A 121 4.71 -11.87 -12.56
N PHE A 122 5.54 -11.89 -11.51
CA PHE A 122 6.97 -12.19 -11.61
C PHE A 122 7.41 -13.42 -10.83
N GLN A 123 6.48 -14.10 -10.14
CA GLN A 123 6.78 -15.33 -9.39
C GLN A 123 7.20 -16.48 -10.33
N GLN A 124 6.72 -16.48 -11.59
CA GLN A 124 7.08 -17.41 -12.65
C GLN A 124 7.33 -16.66 -13.95
N GLN A 125 8.15 -17.24 -14.83
CA GLN A 125 8.38 -16.67 -16.16
C GLN A 125 7.14 -16.80 -17.05
N GLY A 126 6.93 -15.84 -17.94
CA GLY A 126 5.87 -15.90 -18.96
C GLY A 126 4.46 -15.58 -18.47
N LEU A 127 4.28 -15.07 -17.25
CA LEU A 127 2.97 -14.64 -16.74
C LEU A 127 2.50 -13.32 -17.36
N VAL A 128 3.42 -12.44 -17.76
CA VAL A 128 3.12 -11.20 -18.47
C VAL A 128 3.04 -11.48 -19.97
N LYS A 129 1.84 -11.38 -20.55
CA LYS A 129 1.55 -11.69 -21.95
C LYS A 129 1.62 -10.46 -22.88
N TYR A 130 2.30 -9.39 -22.49
CA TYR A 130 2.48 -8.18 -23.27
C TYR A 130 3.89 -7.59 -23.08
N HIS A 131 4.25 -6.63 -23.95
CA HIS A 131 5.54 -5.95 -23.83
C HIS A 131 5.55 -5.04 -22.60
N TYR A 132 6.22 -5.48 -21.52
CA TYR A 132 6.38 -4.70 -20.30
C TYR A 132 7.59 -3.78 -20.41
N LYS A 133 7.36 -2.46 -20.47
CA LYS A 133 8.44 -1.47 -20.68
C LYS A 133 9.54 -1.64 -19.64
N PHE A 134 10.80 -1.58 -20.08
CA PHE A 134 11.99 -1.77 -19.24
C PHE A 134 11.96 -0.89 -17.97
N ILE A 135 11.60 0.41 -18.13
CA ILE A 135 11.55 1.36 -17.02
C ILE A 135 10.49 0.98 -15.97
N ASN A 136 9.36 0.45 -16.39
CA ASN A 136 8.31 -0.02 -15.48
C ASN A 136 8.76 -1.29 -14.74
N ASN A 137 9.45 -2.19 -15.44
CA ASN A 137 10.02 -3.41 -14.85
C ASN A 137 11.09 -3.05 -13.80
N PHE A 138 11.99 -2.14 -14.13
CA PHE A 138 13.00 -1.65 -13.19
C PHE A 138 12.35 -0.99 -11.96
N GLY A 139 11.39 -0.09 -12.15
CA GLY A 139 10.66 0.56 -11.06
C GLY A 139 9.92 -0.45 -10.16
N THR A 140 9.26 -1.44 -10.75
CA THR A 140 8.60 -2.51 -9.99
C THR A 140 9.60 -3.32 -9.17
N LYS A 141 10.76 -3.68 -9.74
CA LYS A 141 11.82 -4.42 -9.02
C LYS A 141 12.38 -3.62 -7.85
N VAL A 142 12.64 -2.33 -8.04
CA VAL A 142 13.13 -1.44 -6.97
C VAL A 142 12.11 -1.35 -5.84
N LEU A 143 10.84 -1.09 -6.15
CA LEU A 143 9.78 -1.02 -5.14
C LEU A 143 9.57 -2.36 -4.45
N THR A 144 9.62 -3.47 -5.17
CA THR A 144 9.53 -4.81 -4.58
C THR A 144 10.70 -5.07 -3.62
N ALA A 145 11.92 -4.70 -3.99
CA ALA A 145 13.09 -4.81 -3.10
C ALA A 145 12.93 -3.95 -1.83
N MET A 146 12.39 -2.74 -1.96
CA MET A 146 12.07 -1.89 -0.80
C MET A 146 11.01 -2.54 0.09
N LEU A 147 9.91 -3.06 -0.47
CA LEU A 147 8.87 -3.75 0.30
C LEU A 147 9.43 -4.98 1.02
N ARG A 148 10.24 -5.79 0.34
CA ARG A 148 10.94 -6.93 0.98
C ARG A 148 11.78 -6.48 2.17
N ARG A 149 12.50 -5.36 2.01
CA ARG A 149 13.34 -4.81 3.09
C ARG A 149 12.52 -4.29 4.27
N PHE A 150 11.32 -3.72 4.00
CA PHE A 150 10.45 -3.17 5.04
C PHE A 150 9.63 -4.23 5.76
N THR A 151 9.11 -5.21 5.03
CA THR A 151 8.18 -6.22 5.57
C THR A 151 8.87 -7.52 5.98
N GLY A 152 10.08 -7.79 5.50
CA GLY A 152 10.74 -9.08 5.65
C GLY A 152 10.14 -10.21 4.81
N LEU A 153 9.11 -9.93 4.01
CA LEU A 153 8.40 -10.93 3.21
C LEU A 153 9.13 -11.22 1.88
N PRO A 154 9.11 -12.45 1.36
CA PRO A 154 9.77 -12.83 0.10
C PRO A 154 8.93 -12.43 -1.13
N LEU A 155 8.49 -11.16 -1.19
CA LEU A 155 7.64 -10.65 -2.26
C LEU A 155 8.37 -10.64 -3.61
N THR A 156 7.62 -10.91 -4.68
CA THR A 156 8.13 -10.88 -6.07
C THR A 156 7.49 -9.79 -6.92
N ASP A 157 6.32 -9.27 -6.51
CA ASP A 157 5.62 -8.19 -7.22
C ASP A 157 4.99 -7.18 -6.25
N SER A 158 5.40 -5.91 -6.38
CA SER A 158 4.84 -4.80 -5.59
C SER A 158 3.53 -4.23 -6.15
N HIS A 159 3.08 -4.66 -7.33
CA HIS A 159 1.96 -4.06 -8.07
C HIS A 159 0.93 -5.09 -8.57
N GLY A 160 0.89 -6.29 -8.01
CA GLY A 160 -0.13 -7.28 -8.38
C GLY A 160 -1.54 -6.70 -8.18
N GLY A 161 -2.37 -6.70 -9.24
CA GLY A 161 -3.68 -6.04 -9.22
C GLY A 161 -4.79 -6.90 -8.61
N ILE A 162 -4.58 -8.22 -8.43
CA ILE A 162 -5.53 -9.07 -7.71
C ILE A 162 -5.08 -9.20 -6.25
N ARG A 163 -6.00 -9.00 -5.33
CA ARG A 163 -5.82 -9.22 -3.89
C ARG A 163 -7.05 -9.84 -3.30
N ALA A 164 -6.86 -10.85 -2.49
CA ALA A 164 -7.91 -11.45 -1.71
C ALA A 164 -7.54 -11.37 -0.23
N MET A 165 -8.48 -11.02 0.62
CA MET A 165 -8.25 -10.88 2.05
C MET A 165 -9.45 -11.30 2.86
N ARG A 166 -9.22 -11.67 4.10
CA ARG A 166 -10.29 -11.84 5.08
C ARG A 166 -10.94 -10.50 5.39
N ARG A 167 -12.24 -10.49 5.67
CA ARG A 167 -12.96 -9.28 6.07
C ARG A 167 -12.28 -8.55 7.24
N ALA A 168 -11.76 -9.29 8.21
CA ALA A 168 -11.05 -8.72 9.36
C ALA A 168 -9.82 -7.89 8.93
N VAL A 169 -9.05 -8.35 7.93
CA VAL A 169 -7.91 -7.59 7.39
C VAL A 169 -8.38 -6.24 6.84
N ALA A 170 -9.40 -6.23 5.97
CA ALA A 170 -9.92 -4.99 5.39
C ALA A 170 -10.47 -4.02 6.44
N ALA A 171 -11.08 -4.55 7.51
CA ALA A 171 -11.58 -3.75 8.63
C ALA A 171 -10.45 -3.04 9.38
N GLU A 172 -9.30 -3.70 9.55
CA GLU A 172 -8.16 -3.19 10.29
C GLU A 172 -7.20 -2.35 9.45
N LEU A 173 -7.20 -2.49 8.11
CA LEU A 173 -6.29 -1.74 7.25
C LEU A 173 -6.41 -0.23 7.46
N GLU A 174 -5.25 0.42 7.57
CA GLU A 174 -5.11 1.87 7.61
C GLU A 174 -4.26 2.34 6.43
N MET A 175 -4.74 3.34 5.69
CA MET A 175 -4.03 3.93 4.58
C MET A 175 -3.87 5.43 4.78
N LEU A 176 -2.68 5.95 4.50
CA LEU A 176 -2.33 7.36 4.64
C LEU A 176 -2.34 8.08 3.28
N GLY A 177 -2.01 7.34 2.21
CA GLY A 177 -1.88 7.88 0.87
C GLY A 177 -3.18 7.85 0.07
N SER A 178 -3.36 8.89 -0.73
CA SER A 178 -4.50 8.98 -1.65
C SER A 178 -4.19 8.45 -3.05
N HIS A 179 -2.90 8.33 -3.42
CA HIS A 179 -2.50 8.06 -4.80
C HIS A 179 -2.51 6.58 -5.17
N THR A 180 -2.02 5.73 -4.27
CA THR A 180 -2.01 4.27 -4.45
C THR A 180 -2.29 3.57 -3.13
N TYR A 181 -2.97 2.42 -3.19
CA TYR A 181 -3.25 1.59 -2.03
C TYR A 181 -2.34 0.34 -1.95
N VAL A 182 -1.66 0.06 -3.06
CA VAL A 182 -1.05 -1.24 -3.34
C VAL A 182 0.05 -1.57 -2.33
N GLN A 183 1.00 -0.68 -2.14
CA GLN A 183 2.14 -0.91 -1.26
C GLN A 183 1.77 -0.71 0.20
N GLU A 184 0.90 0.27 0.48
CA GLU A 184 0.48 0.56 1.85
C GLU A 184 -0.28 -0.59 2.48
N THR A 185 -1.18 -1.24 1.73
CA THR A 185 -1.91 -2.41 2.24
C THR A 185 -0.99 -3.57 2.58
N ILE A 186 0.11 -3.76 1.83
CA ILE A 186 1.09 -4.82 2.13
C ILE A 186 1.85 -4.49 3.42
N ILE A 187 2.34 -3.25 3.55
CA ILE A 187 3.11 -2.83 4.73
C ILE A 187 2.23 -2.87 5.98
N ASP A 188 1.04 -2.27 5.92
CA ASP A 188 0.12 -2.21 7.06
C ASP A 188 -0.32 -3.60 7.52
N ALA A 189 -0.64 -4.49 6.59
CA ALA A 189 -0.98 -5.87 6.91
C ALA A 189 0.21 -6.63 7.52
N ALA A 190 1.44 -6.41 7.02
CA ALA A 190 2.63 -7.03 7.58
C ALA A 190 2.96 -6.50 8.98
N GLU A 191 2.84 -5.18 9.22
CA GLU A 191 3.03 -4.55 10.53
C GLU A 191 2.04 -5.06 11.57
N LYS A 192 0.80 -5.36 11.15
CA LYS A 192 -0.24 -5.95 12.01
C LYS A 192 -0.12 -7.46 12.20
N GLY A 193 0.89 -8.09 11.59
CA GLY A 193 1.19 -9.52 11.76
C GLY A 193 0.28 -10.46 10.96
N PHE A 194 -0.46 -9.95 9.95
CA PHE A 194 -1.25 -10.78 9.07
C PHE A 194 -0.37 -11.66 8.18
N ARG A 195 -0.82 -12.89 7.94
CA ARG A 195 -0.11 -13.85 7.08
C ARG A 195 -0.38 -13.51 5.61
N ILE A 196 0.70 -13.13 4.90
CA ILE A 196 0.65 -12.69 3.51
C ILE A 196 1.29 -13.74 2.61
N VAL A 197 0.60 -14.13 1.54
CA VAL A 197 1.06 -15.11 0.55
C VAL A 197 0.92 -14.52 -0.84
N GLU A 198 1.90 -14.78 -1.73
CA GLU A 198 1.80 -14.48 -3.15
C GLU A 198 1.42 -15.73 -3.96
N LEU A 199 0.59 -15.54 -4.98
CA LEU A 199 0.29 -16.54 -5.99
C LEU A 199 0.60 -15.99 -7.39
N PRO A 200 1.12 -16.84 -8.32
CA PRO A 200 1.36 -16.40 -9.69
C PRO A 200 0.04 -16.06 -10.39
N SER A 201 0.02 -15.05 -11.23
CA SER A 201 -1.17 -14.64 -12.00
C SER A 201 -0.81 -14.20 -13.40
N VAL A 202 -1.63 -14.62 -14.36
CA VAL A 202 -1.46 -14.27 -15.77
C VAL A 202 -2.05 -12.90 -16.04
N TRP A 203 -1.26 -12.06 -16.73
CA TRP A 203 -1.66 -10.71 -17.10
C TRP A 203 -1.64 -10.54 -18.61
N LYS A 204 -2.78 -10.17 -19.17
CA LYS A 204 -3.00 -9.94 -20.60
C LYS A 204 -2.73 -8.46 -20.94
N ALA A 205 -2.53 -8.18 -22.22
CA ALA A 205 -2.50 -6.79 -22.68
C ALA A 205 -3.86 -6.12 -22.44
N ARG A 206 -3.83 -4.84 -22.05
CA ARG A 206 -5.05 -4.03 -21.96
C ARG A 206 -5.68 -3.92 -23.35
N GLN A 207 -6.98 -4.16 -23.43
CA GLN A 207 -7.71 -4.09 -24.70
C GLN A 207 -8.16 -2.66 -25.00
N HIS A 208 -8.50 -1.87 -23.98
CA HIS A 208 -9.01 -0.50 -24.10
C HIS A 208 -8.29 0.45 -23.17
N GLY A 209 -8.12 1.72 -23.58
CA GLY A 209 -7.56 2.80 -22.76
C GLY A 209 -6.05 2.75 -22.53
N THR A 210 -5.54 3.66 -21.72
CA THR A 210 -4.11 3.77 -21.36
C THR A 210 -3.94 3.71 -19.85
N SER A 211 -2.82 3.13 -19.38
CA SER A 211 -2.51 3.09 -17.94
C SER A 211 -2.33 4.51 -17.40
N ARG A 212 -3.05 4.87 -16.34
CA ARG A 212 -3.03 6.20 -15.71
C ARG A 212 -2.13 6.24 -14.48
N VAL A 213 -1.96 5.13 -13.79
CA VAL A 213 -1.20 5.06 -12.53
C VAL A 213 0.30 5.17 -12.79
N VAL A 214 0.81 4.55 -13.85
CA VAL A 214 2.24 4.50 -14.17
C VAL A 214 2.64 5.44 -15.31
N SER A 215 1.71 6.23 -15.85
CA SER A 215 1.98 7.15 -16.96
C SER A 215 2.90 8.32 -16.58
N ASN A 216 3.01 8.65 -15.29
CA ASN A 216 3.85 9.73 -14.79
C ASN A 216 4.71 9.26 -13.61
N ILE A 217 5.88 8.67 -13.92
CA ILE A 217 6.82 8.12 -12.94
C ILE A 217 7.27 9.17 -11.90
N PRO A 218 7.64 10.41 -12.25
CA PRO A 218 7.98 11.42 -11.26
C PRO A 218 6.86 11.69 -10.26
N LYS A 219 5.62 11.78 -10.74
CA LYS A 219 4.44 11.97 -9.88
C LYS A 219 4.25 10.76 -8.95
N TYR A 220 4.38 9.54 -9.49
CA TYR A 220 4.27 8.33 -8.70
C TYR A 220 5.32 8.27 -7.58
N VAL A 221 6.59 8.55 -7.89
CA VAL A 221 7.68 8.59 -6.91
C VAL A 221 7.43 9.66 -5.86
N PHE A 222 7.03 10.87 -6.29
CA PHE A 222 6.79 11.99 -5.38
C PHE A 222 5.68 11.72 -4.35
N TYR A 223 4.60 11.03 -4.74
CA TYR A 223 3.49 10.73 -3.83
C TYR A 223 3.69 9.42 -3.06
N THR A 224 4.32 8.41 -3.65
CA THR A 224 4.41 7.08 -3.05
C THR A 224 5.61 6.93 -2.14
N LEU A 225 6.79 7.42 -2.55
CA LEU A 225 8.03 7.24 -1.79
C LEU A 225 7.99 7.86 -0.39
N PRO A 226 7.51 9.10 -0.18
CA PRO A 226 7.41 9.67 1.17
C PRO A 226 6.52 8.84 2.10
N ILE A 227 5.39 8.32 1.60
CA ILE A 227 4.47 7.50 2.39
C ILE A 227 5.13 6.17 2.79
N LEU A 228 5.82 5.52 1.85
CA LEU A 228 6.56 4.30 2.13
C LEU A 228 7.68 4.55 3.16
N MET A 229 8.39 5.66 3.05
CA MET A 229 9.41 6.05 4.02
C MET A 229 8.81 6.32 5.40
N LEU A 230 7.68 7.03 5.47
CA LEU A 230 6.98 7.31 6.73
C LEU A 230 6.54 6.02 7.42
N ARG A 231 5.96 5.07 6.69
CA ARG A 231 5.51 3.79 7.25
C ARG A 231 6.67 2.89 7.67
N SER A 232 7.76 2.86 6.91
CA SER A 232 8.90 2.00 7.23
C SER A 232 9.64 2.39 8.51
N GLY A 233 9.40 3.57 9.07
CA GLY A 233 10.14 4.12 10.22
C GLY A 233 11.64 4.37 9.94
N GLN A 234 12.13 4.05 8.73
CA GLN A 234 13.54 4.18 8.38
C GLN A 234 13.97 5.64 8.23
N HIS A 235 13.05 6.55 7.92
CA HIS A 235 13.31 7.99 7.85
C HIS A 235 13.86 8.53 9.16
N ILE A 236 13.40 8.05 10.32
CA ILE A 236 13.92 8.46 11.64
C ILE A 236 15.37 8.01 11.79
N ARG A 237 15.66 6.73 11.45
CA ARG A 237 17.05 6.21 11.50
C ARG A 237 17.96 6.96 10.52
N LEU A 238 17.47 7.28 9.32
CA LEU A 238 18.21 8.04 8.33
C LEU A 238 18.54 9.46 8.82
N LEU A 239 17.59 10.13 9.47
CA LEU A 239 17.79 11.45 10.06
C LEU A 239 18.84 11.41 11.17
N TYR A 240 18.75 10.46 12.10
CA TYR A 240 19.74 10.30 13.15
C TYR A 240 21.13 9.98 12.61
N SER A 241 21.25 8.94 11.77
CA SER A 241 22.53 8.54 11.21
C SER A 241 23.12 9.61 10.29
N GLY A 242 22.34 10.24 9.44
CA GLY A 242 22.76 11.32 8.58
C GLY A 242 23.22 12.56 9.37
N GLY A 243 22.49 12.92 10.42
CA GLY A 243 22.88 14.00 11.33
C GLY A 243 24.21 13.72 12.04
N ILE A 244 24.39 12.53 12.58
CA ILE A 244 25.64 12.10 13.23
C ILE A 244 26.80 12.12 12.24
N VAL A 245 26.60 11.56 11.02
CA VAL A 245 27.63 11.54 9.98
C VAL A 245 28.06 12.95 9.59
N LEU A 246 27.12 13.89 9.41
CA LEU A 246 27.45 15.29 9.10
C LEU A 246 28.25 15.95 10.21
N ILE A 247 27.90 15.74 11.47
CA ILE A 247 28.65 16.28 12.62
C ILE A 247 30.06 15.68 12.67
N MET A 248 30.19 14.36 12.46
CA MET A 248 31.49 13.70 12.44
C MET A 248 32.38 14.18 11.27
N LEU A 249 31.80 14.40 10.09
CA LEU A 249 32.53 14.97 8.95
C LEU A 249 32.98 16.41 9.22
N ALA A 250 32.13 17.23 9.84
CA ALA A 250 32.47 18.57 10.25
C ALA A 250 33.63 18.59 11.25
N LEU A 251 33.59 17.69 12.25
CA LEU A 251 34.66 17.55 13.23
C LEU A 251 35.96 17.08 12.59
N ALA A 252 35.91 16.07 11.72
CA ALA A 252 37.05 15.58 10.98
C ALA A 252 37.67 16.70 10.11
N TYR A 253 36.86 17.46 9.41
CA TYR A 253 37.32 18.58 8.61
C TYR A 253 37.95 19.68 9.47
N PHE A 254 37.39 20.00 10.61
CA PHE A 254 37.97 20.93 11.60
C PHE A 254 39.34 20.46 12.07
N LEU A 255 39.52 19.18 12.42
CA LEU A 255 40.79 18.60 12.86
C LEU A 255 41.86 18.66 11.76
N ILE A 256 41.48 18.41 10.49
CA ILE A 256 42.39 18.53 9.34
C ILE A 256 42.88 19.96 9.21
N ILE A 257 42.00 20.96 9.29
CA ILE A 257 42.35 22.37 9.22
C ILE A 257 43.27 22.79 10.37
N LEU A 258 42.94 22.34 11.58
CA LEU A 258 43.75 22.61 12.76
C LEU A 258 45.13 21.99 12.67
N GLY A 259 45.26 20.75 12.15
CA GLY A 259 46.55 20.09 11.87
C GLY A 259 47.37 20.85 10.84
N GLN A 260 46.75 21.31 9.75
CA GLN A 260 47.41 22.14 8.72
C GLN A 260 47.89 23.51 9.23
N ALA A 261 47.23 24.04 10.25
CA ALA A 261 47.61 25.27 10.94
C ALA A 261 48.70 25.07 12.00
N GLY A 262 49.25 23.85 12.15
CA GLY A 262 50.26 23.50 13.15
C GLY A 262 49.72 23.56 14.58
N PHE A 263 48.41 23.35 14.76
CA PHE A 263 47.67 23.50 16.04
C PHE A 263 47.75 24.93 16.62
N ASP A 264 48.13 25.94 15.81
CA ASP A 264 48.11 27.33 16.26
C ASP A 264 46.83 28.04 15.73
N ILE A 265 46.01 28.49 16.69
CA ILE A 265 44.72 29.16 16.40
C ILE A 265 44.94 30.46 15.63
N LYS A 266 46.09 31.12 15.78
CA LYS A 266 46.38 32.36 15.07
C LYS A 266 46.51 32.19 13.54
N ASN A 267 46.88 30.98 13.10
CA ASN A 267 46.99 30.63 11.69
C ASN A 267 45.64 30.24 11.04
N LEU A 268 44.53 30.33 11.76
CA LEU A 268 43.20 29.98 11.28
C LEU A 268 42.45 31.18 10.68
N GLY A 269 42.96 32.42 10.85
CA GLY A 269 42.29 33.65 10.42
C GLY A 269 41.92 33.72 8.93
N ASP A 270 42.76 33.16 8.07
CA ASP A 270 42.55 33.18 6.61
C ASP A 270 41.61 32.05 6.11
N ARG A 271 41.09 31.23 7.02
CA ARG A 271 40.28 30.05 6.65
C ARG A 271 38.79 30.25 6.94
N VAL A 272 38.30 31.48 6.92
CA VAL A 272 36.88 31.82 7.13
C VAL A 272 35.92 30.97 6.31
N PRO A 273 36.13 30.68 5.00
CA PRO A 273 35.22 29.84 4.24
C PRO A 273 35.07 28.41 4.80
N ALA A 274 36.16 27.85 5.35
CA ALA A 274 36.13 26.51 5.94
C ALA A 274 35.30 26.51 7.21
N PHE A 275 35.37 27.52 8.06
CA PHE A 275 34.53 27.63 9.26
C PHE A 275 33.05 27.78 8.92
N VAL A 276 32.72 28.51 7.84
CA VAL A 276 31.34 28.59 7.35
C VAL A 276 30.81 27.24 6.99
N TRP A 277 31.59 26.41 6.26
CA TRP A 277 31.18 25.04 5.94
C TRP A 277 31.02 24.14 7.15
N ILE A 278 31.97 24.21 8.09
CA ILE A 278 31.89 23.45 9.35
C ILE A 278 30.62 23.80 10.13
N THR A 279 30.36 25.10 10.29
CA THR A 279 29.16 25.59 10.99
C THR A 279 27.88 25.13 10.29
N LEU A 280 27.84 25.20 8.96
CA LEU A 280 26.71 24.74 8.16
C LEU A 280 26.45 23.22 8.35
N MET A 281 27.52 22.41 8.27
CA MET A 281 27.41 20.95 8.46
C MET A 281 26.94 20.60 9.86
N ILE A 282 27.46 21.25 10.90
CA ILE A 282 27.02 21.05 12.28
C ILE A 282 25.54 21.46 12.44
N SER A 283 25.15 22.62 11.91
CA SER A 283 23.77 23.12 11.98
C SER A 283 22.80 22.17 11.31
N ILE A 284 23.08 21.72 10.10
CA ILE A 284 22.25 20.75 9.39
C ILE A 284 22.21 19.40 10.14
N GLY A 285 23.35 18.94 10.67
CA GLY A 285 23.42 17.71 11.45
C GLY A 285 22.53 17.78 12.71
N PHE A 286 22.55 18.88 13.43
CA PHE A 286 21.68 19.13 14.57
C PHE A 286 20.21 19.20 14.18
N GLN A 287 19.88 19.87 13.06
CA GLN A 287 18.50 19.94 12.56
C GLN A 287 17.99 18.54 12.19
N CYS A 288 18.77 17.72 11.50
CA CYS A 288 18.42 16.36 11.19
C CYS A 288 18.15 15.53 12.46
N PHE A 289 19.01 15.64 13.47
CA PHE A 289 18.85 14.97 14.74
C PHE A 289 17.56 15.41 15.45
N PHE A 290 17.31 16.72 15.55
CA PHE A 290 16.13 17.27 16.19
C PHE A 290 14.83 16.87 15.48
N PHE A 291 14.80 16.92 14.15
CA PHE A 291 13.64 16.42 13.38
C PHE A 291 13.42 14.92 13.58
N GLY A 292 14.49 14.13 13.67
CA GLY A 292 14.39 12.71 13.99
C GLY A 292 13.74 12.48 15.35
N LEU A 293 14.13 13.25 16.36
CA LEU A 293 13.55 13.20 17.71
C LEU A 293 12.07 13.59 17.70
N MET A 294 11.71 14.68 17.03
CA MET A 294 10.31 15.13 16.91
C MET A 294 9.43 14.07 16.26
N LEU A 295 9.89 13.47 15.16
CA LEU A 295 9.15 12.40 14.48
C LEU A 295 8.99 11.16 15.36
N GLN A 296 10.01 10.81 16.16
CA GLN A 296 9.94 9.70 17.10
C GLN A 296 8.91 9.96 18.20
N LEU A 297 8.87 11.18 18.74
CA LEU A 297 7.86 11.59 19.74
C LEU A 297 6.44 11.51 19.17
N VAL A 298 6.24 12.00 17.94
CA VAL A 298 4.94 11.91 17.25
C VAL A 298 4.49 10.46 17.07
N GLN A 299 5.40 9.57 16.67
CA GLN A 299 5.09 8.13 16.54
C GLN A 299 4.74 7.50 17.89
N GLN A 300 5.46 7.84 18.97
CA GLN A 300 5.15 7.35 20.30
C GLN A 300 3.79 7.87 20.80
N MET A 301 3.46 9.12 20.50
CA MET A 301 2.14 9.69 20.83
C MET A 301 1.02 8.96 20.07
N LYS A 302 1.19 8.73 18.77
CA LYS A 302 0.24 7.93 17.98
C LYS A 302 0.03 6.56 18.61
N TYR A 303 1.10 5.82 18.91
CA TYR A 303 1.02 4.50 19.54
C TYR A 303 0.26 4.53 20.90
N LYS A 304 0.47 5.56 21.71
CA LYS A 304 -0.26 5.73 22.99
C LYS A 304 -1.75 6.00 22.77
N ILE A 305 -2.09 6.84 21.79
CA ILE A 305 -3.49 7.16 21.44
C ILE A 305 -4.20 5.89 20.94
N ASP A 306 -3.58 5.15 20.05
CA ASP A 306 -4.13 3.90 19.51
C ASP A 306 -4.34 2.86 20.62
N ARG A 307 -3.42 2.78 21.58
CA ARG A 307 -3.53 1.91 22.75
C ARG A 307 -4.69 2.29 23.67
N ILE A 308 -4.87 3.58 23.93
CA ILE A 308 -5.98 4.10 24.75
C ILE A 308 -7.31 3.88 24.02
N GLY A 309 -7.37 4.10 22.71
CA GLY A 309 -8.56 3.84 21.89
C GLY A 309 -9.00 2.37 21.93
N ARG A 310 -8.03 1.43 21.92
CA ARG A 310 -8.32 -0.01 22.06
C ARG A 310 -8.74 -0.41 23.46
N GLN A 311 -8.23 0.23 24.51
CA GLN A 311 -8.60 -0.04 25.91
C GLN A 311 -9.93 0.62 26.32
N GLY A 312 -10.37 1.66 25.59
CA GLY A 312 -11.62 2.37 25.86
C GLY A 312 -12.89 1.71 25.31
N VAL A 313 -12.79 0.58 24.60
CA VAL A 313 -13.94 -0.26 24.24
C VAL A 313 -14.17 -1.24 25.39
N PRO A 314 -15.21 -1.05 26.25
CA PRO A 314 -15.45 -1.98 27.34
C PRO A 314 -15.74 -3.37 26.78
N GLU A 315 -15.18 -4.42 27.37
CA GLU A 315 -15.52 -5.83 27.06
C GLU A 315 -17.04 -6.11 27.08
N SER A 316 -17.80 -5.29 27.84
CA SER A 316 -19.26 -5.29 27.84
C SER A 316 -19.91 -4.94 26.50
N ALA A 317 -19.26 -4.17 25.64
CA ALA A 317 -19.78 -3.83 24.31
C ALA A 317 -19.57 -4.97 23.30
N GLU A 318 -18.52 -5.76 23.46
CA GLU A 318 -18.29 -6.99 22.68
C GLU A 318 -19.24 -8.11 23.11
N ALA A 319 -19.45 -8.30 24.40
CA ALA A 319 -20.42 -9.26 24.95
C ALA A 319 -21.85 -8.93 24.50
N SER A 320 -22.25 -7.66 24.52
CA SER A 320 -23.57 -7.22 24.05
C SER A 320 -23.77 -7.39 22.53
N ARG A 321 -22.70 -7.31 21.72
CA ARG A 321 -22.76 -7.59 20.28
C ARG A 321 -22.91 -9.09 19.98
N VAL A 322 -22.26 -9.94 20.78
CA VAL A 322 -22.38 -11.41 20.65
C VAL A 322 -23.77 -11.89 21.09
N GLU A 323 -24.33 -11.30 22.14
CA GLU A 323 -25.69 -11.63 22.60
C GLU A 323 -26.80 -11.19 21.63
N LEU A 324 -26.65 -10.07 20.95
CA LEU A 324 -27.59 -9.59 19.94
C LEU A 324 -27.53 -10.40 18.63
N GLN A 325 -26.42 -11.06 18.34
CA GLN A 325 -26.28 -11.96 17.18
C GLN A 325 -26.81 -13.39 17.46
N GLY A 326 -26.89 -13.79 18.72
CA GLY A 326 -27.43 -15.10 19.12
C GLY A 326 -28.95 -15.17 19.27
N ARG A 327 -29.66 -14.05 19.07
CA ARG A 327 -31.16 -13.98 19.20
C ARG A 327 -31.89 -13.65 17.89
N ARG A 328 -31.28 -13.87 16.74
CA ARG A 328 -31.96 -13.76 15.44
C ARG A 328 -31.78 -15.02 14.60
#